data_ce8442b940b48cb2b7c8b81df4562277
#
_entry.id   ce8442b940b48cb2b7c8b81df4562277
#
_cell.length_a   1.000
_cell.length_b   1.000
_cell.length_c   1.000
_cell.angle_alpha   90.00
_cell.angle_beta   90.00
_cell.angle_gamma   90.00
#
_symmetry.space_group_name_H-M   'P 1'
#
loop_
_entity.id
_entity.type
_entity.pdbx_description
1 polymer ?
#
loop_
_entity_poly.entity_id
_entity_poly.type
_entity_poly.pdbx_seq_one_letter_code
_entity_poly.pdbx_strand_id
1 'polypeptide(L)'
;MHTTNNRQYSWVGNTEMCLGEISVKQYGDVVLGKYGGNISAGAKKNEDGALVWSNGDWEFAAILDGHNSAESVDLVVNTIQKEYENIKVMMNESIDTVFRSIENHILTLFQSPSFKEKCKRVKGETACLICVRKENYIWWLSIGDCLVYVFHEELHKLGQYALNQRHFYEWIGNVNTFDLSVPCYSTGIRELRTGKNRIVMVTDGVLECGERHYETPLNLYNDMNRNNIELEESVYHVLEHVHHQFGRDSATIISWDVENKMSTTYPSDQPEKIQTIR
;
A
#
# COMPACT_ATOMS: atom_id res chain seq x y z
N MET A 1 -1.70 -6.01 30.10
CA MET A 1 -1.99 -4.74 29.42
C MET A 1 -2.91 -5.07 28.27
N HIS A 2 -4.18 -4.61 28.30
CA HIS A 2 -5.09 -4.80 27.17
C HIS A 2 -4.65 -3.83 26.07
N THR A 3 -3.92 -4.31 25.10
CA THR A 3 -3.73 -3.59 23.82
C THR A 3 -5.11 -3.55 23.17
N THR A 4 -5.75 -2.39 23.18
CA THR A 4 -6.89 -2.13 22.30
C THR A 4 -6.36 -2.29 20.88
N ASN A 5 -6.71 -3.42 20.26
CA ASN A 5 -6.31 -3.73 18.89
C ASN A 5 -7.03 -2.75 17.97
N ASN A 6 -6.41 -1.56 17.77
CA ASN A 6 -6.99 -0.52 16.94
C ASN A 6 -6.92 -1.02 15.49
N ARG A 7 -8.10 -1.28 14.90
CA ARG A 7 -8.22 -1.81 13.53
C ARG A 7 -8.32 -0.72 12.47
N GLN A 8 -8.23 0.52 12.89
CA GLN A 8 -8.29 1.69 12.00
C GLN A 8 -7.19 2.66 12.40
N TYR A 9 -6.46 3.13 11.42
CA TYR A 9 -5.43 4.13 11.63
C TYR A 9 -5.26 4.98 10.37
N SER A 10 -5.03 6.27 10.58
CA SER A 10 -4.60 7.20 9.54
C SER A 10 -3.44 8.04 10.06
N TRP A 11 -2.53 8.37 9.17
CA TRP A 11 -1.34 9.13 9.49
C TRP A 11 -0.92 9.98 8.30
N VAL A 12 -0.38 11.16 8.61
CA VAL A 12 0.30 12.04 7.65
C VAL A 12 1.62 12.44 8.27
N GLY A 13 2.70 12.37 7.51
CA GLY A 13 4.07 12.51 7.97
C GLY A 13 4.37 13.82 8.70
N ASN A 14 3.70 14.93 8.32
CA ASN A 14 3.87 16.21 9.00
C ASN A 14 3.37 16.23 10.46
N THR A 15 2.52 15.28 10.86
CA THR A 15 2.01 15.16 12.24
C THR A 15 2.89 14.31 13.14
N GLU A 16 3.56 13.30 12.59
CA GLU A 16 4.51 12.41 13.27
C GLU A 16 5.62 12.08 12.27
N MET A 17 6.69 12.88 12.28
CA MET A 17 7.68 12.88 11.19
C MET A 17 8.58 11.64 11.16
N CYS A 18 8.81 10.98 12.29
CA CYS A 18 9.74 9.84 12.41
C CYS A 18 11.13 10.11 11.78
N LEU A 19 11.65 11.34 11.91
CA LEU A 19 12.96 11.72 11.37
C LEU A 19 14.08 11.02 12.14
N GLY A 20 14.90 10.25 11.44
CA GLY A 20 15.97 9.45 12.03
C GLY A 20 15.50 8.28 12.89
N GLU A 21 14.20 8.06 13.03
CA GLU A 21 13.60 7.03 13.84
C GLU A 21 12.69 6.12 13.00
N ILE A 22 12.77 4.82 13.25
CA ILE A 22 11.89 3.84 12.62
C ILE A 22 10.74 3.55 13.58
N SER A 23 9.51 3.67 13.08
CA SER A 23 8.29 3.32 13.81
C SER A 23 7.57 2.20 13.09
N VAL A 24 7.43 1.05 13.73
CA VAL A 24 6.64 -0.08 13.20
C VAL A 24 5.54 -0.40 14.19
N LYS A 25 4.30 -0.48 13.71
CA LYS A 25 3.11 -0.76 14.54
C LYS A 25 2.12 -1.62 13.77
N GLN A 26 1.45 -2.52 14.49
CA GLN A 26 0.39 -3.36 13.96
C GLN A 26 -1.00 -2.77 14.26
N TYR A 27 -1.88 -2.81 13.24
CA TYR A 27 -3.27 -2.37 13.29
C TYR A 27 -4.16 -3.50 12.73
N GLY A 28 -4.79 -4.26 13.62
CA GLY A 28 -5.44 -5.51 13.23
C GLY A 28 -4.44 -6.50 12.66
N ASP A 29 -4.62 -6.91 11.42
CA ASP A 29 -3.72 -7.83 10.73
C ASP A 29 -2.65 -7.09 9.89
N VAL A 30 -2.69 -5.76 9.84
CA VAL A 30 -1.85 -4.92 9.00
C VAL A 30 -0.73 -4.28 9.81
N VAL A 31 0.49 -4.37 9.32
CA VAL A 31 1.68 -3.71 9.86
C VAL A 31 1.98 -2.47 9.03
N LEU A 32 2.20 -1.36 9.71
CA LEU A 32 2.63 -0.08 9.14
C LEU A 32 4.03 0.26 9.68
N GLY A 33 4.99 0.39 8.77
CA GLY A 33 6.32 0.91 9.02
C GLY A 33 6.46 2.33 8.48
N LYS A 34 7.04 3.23 9.29
CA LYS A 34 7.24 4.65 8.97
C LYS A 34 8.69 5.04 9.26
N TYR A 35 9.27 5.77 8.33
CA TYR A 35 10.59 6.36 8.47
C TYR A 35 10.64 7.69 7.72
N GLY A 36 10.99 8.78 8.39
CA GLY A 36 11.00 10.14 7.81
C GLY A 36 12.33 10.55 7.20
N GLY A 37 13.21 9.60 6.91
CA GLY A 37 14.53 9.85 6.35
C GLY A 37 15.61 10.12 7.40
N ASN A 38 16.87 9.99 6.97
CA ASN A 38 18.04 10.15 7.82
C ASN A 38 18.41 11.64 8.01
N ILE A 39 18.39 12.11 9.25
CA ILE A 39 18.73 13.51 9.60
C ILE A 39 20.15 13.86 9.14
N SER A 40 21.11 12.94 9.27
CA SER A 40 22.49 13.15 8.83
C SER A 40 22.63 13.27 7.30
N ALA A 41 21.68 12.69 6.54
CA ALA A 41 21.58 12.85 5.10
C ALA A 41 20.81 14.12 4.69
N GLY A 42 20.30 14.89 5.65
CA GLY A 42 19.60 16.15 5.42
C GLY A 42 18.08 16.01 5.34
N ALA A 43 17.48 14.92 5.85
CA ALA A 43 16.04 14.82 6.00
C ALA A 43 15.53 15.90 6.99
N LYS A 44 14.45 16.59 6.62
CA LYS A 44 13.87 17.69 7.41
C LYS A 44 12.34 17.62 7.49
N LYS A 45 11.71 16.79 6.71
CA LYS A 45 10.26 16.66 6.59
C LYS A 45 9.92 15.22 6.28
N ASN A 46 8.69 14.83 6.57
CA ASN A 46 8.07 13.61 6.11
C ASN A 46 6.77 14.00 5.43
N GLU A 47 6.63 13.66 4.15
CA GLU A 47 5.48 14.03 3.33
C GLU A 47 4.62 12.82 2.99
N ASP A 48 4.99 11.61 3.44
CA ASP A 48 4.21 10.40 3.24
C ASP A 48 2.91 10.39 4.05
N GLY A 49 2.02 9.49 3.69
CA GLY A 49 0.82 9.21 4.44
C GLY A 49 0.35 7.77 4.31
N ALA A 50 -0.46 7.36 5.26
CA ALA A 50 -1.04 6.03 5.28
C ALA A 50 -2.44 6.04 5.87
N LEU A 51 -3.29 5.15 5.35
CA LEU A 51 -4.58 4.83 5.91
C LEU A 51 -4.73 3.31 5.91
N VAL A 52 -5.14 2.76 7.05
CA VAL A 52 -5.28 1.31 7.24
C VAL A 52 -6.61 1.03 7.93
N TRP A 53 -7.40 0.12 7.35
CA TRP A 53 -8.57 -0.48 7.96
C TRP A 53 -8.44 -2.00 7.85
N SER A 54 -8.50 -2.70 8.97
CA SER A 54 -8.44 -4.16 9.05
C SER A 54 -9.69 -4.68 9.79
N ASN A 55 -10.44 -5.58 9.19
CA ASN A 55 -11.65 -6.12 9.76
C ASN A 55 -11.66 -7.66 9.86
N GLY A 56 -10.51 -8.31 9.63
CA GLY A 56 -10.38 -9.76 9.62
C GLY A 56 -10.84 -10.40 8.31
N ASP A 57 -12.05 -10.06 7.85
CA ASP A 57 -12.59 -10.57 6.58
C ASP A 57 -12.11 -9.76 5.36
N TRP A 58 -11.63 -8.55 5.59
CA TRP A 58 -11.11 -7.66 4.56
C TRP A 58 -10.09 -6.66 5.13
N GLU A 59 -9.20 -6.19 4.31
CA GLU A 59 -8.32 -5.05 4.56
C GLU A 59 -8.50 -4.00 3.46
N PHE A 60 -8.42 -2.75 3.88
CA PHE A 60 -8.30 -1.57 3.03
C PHE A 60 -7.05 -0.81 3.48
N ALA A 61 -6.12 -0.60 2.59
CA ALA A 61 -4.92 0.18 2.85
C ALA A 61 -4.73 1.23 1.75
N ALA A 62 -4.29 2.41 2.14
CA ALA A 62 -3.80 3.43 1.21
C ALA A 62 -2.44 3.91 1.67
N ILE A 63 -1.49 3.99 0.74
CA ILE A 63 -0.17 4.58 0.94
C ILE A 63 -0.03 5.77 0.00
N LEU A 64 0.53 6.85 0.50
CA LEU A 64 0.68 8.10 -0.21
C LEU A 64 2.11 8.60 -0.08
N ASP A 65 2.64 9.11 -1.18
CA ASP A 65 3.96 9.71 -1.26
C ASP A 65 3.78 11.15 -1.72
N GLY A 66 4.06 12.10 -0.82
CA GLY A 66 3.83 13.51 -1.04
C GLY A 66 5.04 14.20 -1.62
N HIS A 67 4.80 15.02 -2.65
CA HIS A 67 5.83 15.84 -3.29
C HIS A 67 5.61 17.32 -2.98
N ASN A 68 6.66 18.01 -2.51
CA ASN A 68 6.72 19.44 -2.16
C ASN A 68 5.98 19.82 -0.86
N SER A 69 4.94 19.10 -0.44
CA SER A 69 4.21 19.35 0.82
C SER A 69 3.32 18.15 1.15
N ALA A 70 3.06 17.91 2.43
CA ALA A 70 2.11 16.91 2.89
C ALA A 70 0.63 17.36 2.82
N GLU A 71 0.32 18.56 2.31
CA GLU A 71 -1.06 19.07 2.27
C GLU A 71 -1.95 18.25 1.32
N SER A 72 -1.41 17.80 0.19
CA SER A 72 -2.11 16.91 -0.74
C SER A 72 -2.37 15.54 -0.14
N VAL A 73 -1.40 15.01 0.61
CA VAL A 73 -1.54 13.75 1.37
C VAL A 73 -2.65 13.88 2.42
N ASP A 74 -2.63 14.95 3.22
CA ASP A 74 -3.68 15.23 4.22
C ASP A 74 -5.06 15.32 3.58
N LEU A 75 -5.16 16.03 2.44
CA LEU A 75 -6.41 16.14 1.69
C LEU A 75 -6.95 14.77 1.26
N VAL A 76 -6.11 13.90 0.70
CA VAL A 76 -6.51 12.58 0.21
C VAL A 76 -6.88 11.67 1.38
N VAL A 77 -6.02 11.56 2.41
CA VAL A 77 -6.27 10.76 3.62
C VAL A 77 -7.59 11.15 4.27
N ASN A 78 -7.80 12.44 4.53
CA ASN A 78 -9.04 12.93 5.15
C ASN A 78 -10.27 12.72 4.25
N THR A 79 -10.10 12.73 2.93
CA THR A 79 -11.20 12.50 1.99
C THR A 79 -11.62 11.03 2.01
N ILE A 80 -10.68 10.09 1.94
CA ILE A 80 -10.96 8.65 2.00
C ILE A 80 -11.49 8.26 3.38
N GLN A 81 -10.93 8.80 4.46
CA GLN A 81 -11.33 8.48 5.83
C GLN A 81 -12.81 8.79 6.10
N LYS A 82 -13.35 9.84 5.51
CA LYS A 82 -14.78 10.19 5.62
C LYS A 82 -15.71 9.17 4.97
N GLU A 83 -15.20 8.38 4.05
CA GLU A 83 -15.95 7.36 3.31
C GLU A 83 -15.92 5.99 4.01
N TYR A 84 -15.34 5.87 5.21
CA TYR A 84 -15.20 4.60 5.92
C TYR A 84 -16.52 3.81 6.00
N GLU A 85 -17.62 4.44 6.43
CA GLU A 85 -18.90 3.75 6.60
C GLU A 85 -19.50 3.33 5.23
N ASN A 86 -19.34 4.14 4.19
CA ASN A 86 -19.77 3.82 2.84
C ASN A 86 -18.98 2.62 2.29
N ILE A 87 -17.65 2.65 2.42
CA ILE A 87 -16.78 1.56 1.96
C ILE A 87 -17.05 0.28 2.76
N LYS A 88 -17.23 0.38 4.07
CA LYS A 88 -17.59 -0.75 4.93
C LYS A 88 -18.91 -1.40 4.51
N VAL A 89 -19.90 -0.62 4.09
CA VAL A 89 -21.16 -1.17 3.52
C VAL A 89 -20.89 -1.90 2.22
N MET A 90 -20.10 -1.33 1.31
CA MET A 90 -19.70 -1.99 0.05
C MET A 90 -18.93 -3.30 0.31
N MET A 91 -18.13 -3.37 1.38
CA MET A 91 -17.42 -4.60 1.76
C MET A 91 -18.34 -5.76 2.17
N ASN A 92 -19.65 -5.54 2.35
CA ASN A 92 -20.64 -6.61 2.53
C ASN A 92 -21.22 -7.14 1.21
N GLU A 93 -20.91 -6.50 0.08
CA GLU A 93 -21.33 -6.99 -1.24
C GLU A 93 -20.63 -8.32 -1.58
N SER A 94 -21.15 -9.03 -2.58
CA SER A 94 -20.52 -10.24 -3.10
C SER A 94 -19.18 -9.94 -3.79
N ILE A 95 -18.30 -10.93 -3.85
CA ILE A 95 -16.94 -10.78 -4.40
C ILE A 95 -16.91 -10.34 -5.87
N ASP A 96 -17.92 -10.69 -6.64
CA ASP A 96 -18.07 -10.35 -8.05
C ASP A 96 -18.47 -8.88 -8.32
N THR A 97 -18.93 -8.15 -7.29
CA THR A 97 -19.37 -6.75 -7.41
C THR A 97 -18.56 -5.76 -6.59
N VAL A 98 -18.07 -6.16 -5.42
CA VAL A 98 -17.46 -5.27 -4.42
C VAL A 98 -16.35 -4.38 -4.98
N PHE A 99 -15.40 -4.93 -5.73
CA PHE A 99 -14.27 -4.15 -6.23
C PHE A 99 -14.69 -3.11 -7.27
N ARG A 100 -15.67 -3.43 -8.09
CA ARG A 100 -16.24 -2.46 -9.04
C ARG A 100 -16.98 -1.34 -8.31
N SER A 101 -17.71 -1.67 -7.25
CA SER A 101 -18.41 -0.68 -6.43
C SER A 101 -17.42 0.28 -5.76
N ILE A 102 -16.35 -0.25 -5.17
CA ILE A 102 -15.28 0.55 -4.53
C ILE A 102 -14.56 1.41 -5.56
N GLU A 103 -14.16 0.84 -6.71
CA GLU A 103 -13.49 1.58 -7.78
C GLU A 103 -14.33 2.76 -8.27
N ASN A 104 -15.60 2.51 -8.60
CA ASN A 104 -16.52 3.56 -9.03
C ASN A 104 -16.70 4.64 -7.96
N HIS A 105 -16.80 4.25 -6.70
CA HIS A 105 -16.95 5.17 -5.58
C HIS A 105 -15.73 6.08 -5.44
N ILE A 106 -14.53 5.51 -5.38
CA ILE A 106 -13.26 6.26 -5.25
C ILE A 106 -13.04 7.18 -6.46
N LEU A 107 -13.25 6.68 -7.68
CA LEU A 107 -13.11 7.50 -8.88
C LEU A 107 -14.12 8.64 -8.92
N THR A 108 -15.38 8.40 -8.53
CA THR A 108 -16.40 9.44 -8.42
C THR A 108 -16.01 10.52 -7.42
N LEU A 109 -15.43 10.09 -6.27
CA LEU A 109 -14.96 10.99 -5.23
C LEU A 109 -13.84 11.89 -5.72
N PHE A 110 -12.79 11.33 -6.34
CA PHE A 110 -11.63 12.08 -6.83
C PHE A 110 -11.93 12.95 -8.06
N GLN A 111 -12.90 12.55 -8.86
CA GLN A 111 -13.36 13.33 -10.02
C GLN A 111 -14.41 14.40 -9.67
N SER A 112 -14.91 14.41 -8.43
CA SER A 112 -15.93 15.39 -8.02
C SER A 112 -15.41 16.82 -8.13
N PRO A 113 -16.25 17.78 -8.59
CA PRO A 113 -15.86 19.19 -8.67
C PRO A 113 -15.36 19.75 -7.34
N SER A 114 -15.96 19.31 -6.22
CA SER A 114 -15.58 19.76 -4.88
C SER A 114 -14.19 19.26 -4.47
N PHE A 115 -13.80 18.03 -4.81
CA PHE A 115 -12.49 17.50 -4.53
C PHE A 115 -11.42 18.19 -5.40
N LYS A 116 -11.68 18.30 -6.71
CA LYS A 116 -10.77 18.97 -7.65
C LYS A 116 -10.51 20.44 -7.27
N GLU A 117 -11.54 21.14 -6.79
CA GLU A 117 -11.37 22.52 -6.30
C GLU A 117 -10.50 22.58 -5.01
N LYS A 118 -10.58 21.58 -4.14
CA LYS A 118 -9.67 21.48 -2.98
C LYS A 118 -8.24 21.19 -3.41
N CYS A 119 -8.04 20.30 -4.39
CA CYS A 119 -6.72 20.01 -4.97
C CYS A 119 -6.00 21.27 -5.45
N LYS A 120 -6.71 22.22 -6.08
CA LYS A 120 -6.11 23.49 -6.54
C LYS A 120 -5.65 24.41 -5.42
N ARG A 121 -6.10 24.18 -4.18
CA ARG A 121 -5.80 25.04 -3.01
C ARG A 121 -4.70 24.49 -2.13
N VAL A 122 -4.36 23.21 -2.26
CA VAL A 122 -3.27 22.61 -1.50
C VAL A 122 -1.93 22.87 -2.19
N LYS A 123 -0.88 22.90 -1.39
CA LYS A 123 0.48 22.97 -1.88
C LYS A 123 0.97 21.54 -2.14
N GLY A 124 1.60 21.34 -3.32
CA GLY A 124 2.17 20.07 -3.71
C GLY A 124 1.14 19.06 -4.21
N GLU A 125 1.63 17.90 -4.50
CA GLU A 125 0.89 16.76 -5.05
C GLU A 125 1.31 15.46 -4.35
N THR A 126 0.57 14.39 -4.57
CA THR A 126 0.88 13.07 -4.00
C THR A 126 0.66 11.95 -5.00
N ALA A 127 1.55 10.97 -5.03
CA ALA A 127 1.22 9.63 -5.49
C ALA A 127 0.23 8.99 -4.50
N CYS A 128 -0.63 8.11 -4.99
CA CYS A 128 -1.64 7.43 -4.18
C CYS A 128 -1.85 6.00 -4.67
N LEU A 129 -1.63 5.04 -3.80
CA LEU A 129 -1.91 3.64 -4.06
C LEU A 129 -2.89 3.11 -3.03
N ILE A 130 -4.06 2.68 -3.49
CA ILE A 130 -5.09 2.03 -2.67
C ILE A 130 -5.07 0.55 -2.97
N CYS A 131 -5.16 -0.28 -1.94
CA CYS A 131 -5.20 -1.72 -2.04
C CYS A 131 -6.30 -2.27 -1.12
N VAL A 132 -7.14 -3.14 -1.66
CA VAL A 132 -8.24 -3.78 -0.92
C VAL A 132 -8.17 -5.28 -1.10
N ARG A 133 -8.12 -6.02 0.02
CA ARG A 133 -8.28 -7.47 0.01
C ARG A 133 -9.67 -7.84 0.52
N LYS A 134 -10.33 -8.74 -0.16
CA LYS A 134 -11.53 -9.44 0.33
C LYS A 134 -11.48 -10.89 -0.13
N GLU A 135 -11.76 -11.82 0.80
CA GLU A 135 -11.62 -13.26 0.55
C GLU A 135 -10.22 -13.59 0.00
N ASN A 136 -10.13 -14.30 -1.12
CA ASN A 136 -8.88 -14.65 -1.81
C ASN A 136 -8.56 -13.73 -2.99
N TYR A 137 -9.11 -12.50 -3.02
CA TYR A 137 -8.86 -11.53 -4.08
C TYR A 137 -8.27 -10.24 -3.52
N ILE A 138 -7.46 -9.59 -4.35
CA ILE A 138 -6.89 -8.28 -4.11
C ILE A 138 -7.20 -7.36 -5.29
N TRP A 139 -7.65 -6.16 -4.99
CA TRP A 139 -7.85 -5.07 -5.95
C TRP A 139 -6.92 -3.92 -5.59
N TRP A 140 -6.47 -3.19 -6.60
CA TRP A 140 -5.69 -1.97 -6.40
C TRP A 140 -6.10 -0.87 -7.36
N LEU A 141 -5.88 0.37 -6.94
CA LEU A 141 -5.92 1.59 -7.76
C LEU A 141 -4.65 2.38 -7.46
N SER A 142 -3.88 2.69 -8.51
CA SER A 142 -2.59 3.36 -8.42
C SER A 142 -2.57 4.62 -9.27
N ILE A 143 -2.10 5.70 -8.67
CA ILE A 143 -1.79 6.99 -9.29
C ILE A 143 -0.38 7.33 -8.82
N GLY A 144 0.58 7.42 -9.75
CA GLY A 144 1.97 7.68 -9.42
C GLY A 144 2.81 6.42 -9.26
N ASP A 145 3.80 6.45 -8.40
CA ASP A 145 4.91 5.51 -8.41
C ASP A 145 5.08 4.66 -7.15
N CYS A 146 4.15 4.73 -6.20
CA CYS A 146 4.04 3.74 -5.14
C CYS A 146 3.79 2.33 -5.72
N LEU A 147 4.37 1.30 -5.12
CA LEU A 147 4.23 -0.08 -5.58
C LEU A 147 3.51 -0.98 -4.58
N VAL A 148 2.75 -1.94 -5.10
CA VAL A 148 2.20 -3.07 -4.35
C VAL A 148 2.72 -4.39 -4.90
N TYR A 149 3.16 -5.25 -3.99
CA TYR A 149 3.66 -6.59 -4.26
C TYR A 149 2.76 -7.65 -3.62
N VAL A 150 2.70 -8.81 -4.27
CA VAL A 150 2.21 -10.05 -3.66
C VAL A 150 3.36 -11.05 -3.65
N PHE A 151 3.85 -11.36 -2.47
CA PHE A 151 4.89 -12.35 -2.26
C PHE A 151 4.27 -13.71 -1.95
N HIS A 152 4.48 -14.63 -2.85
CA HIS A 152 4.06 -16.01 -2.76
C HIS A 152 5.09 -16.92 -3.41
N GLU A 153 5.31 -18.13 -2.87
CA GLU A 153 6.35 -19.03 -3.36
C GLU A 153 6.20 -19.42 -4.84
N GLU A 154 4.97 -19.67 -5.31
CA GLU A 154 4.73 -20.00 -6.72
C GLU A 154 5.01 -18.81 -7.64
N LEU A 155 4.61 -17.58 -7.24
CA LEU A 155 4.85 -16.38 -8.01
C LEU A 155 6.35 -16.02 -8.02
N HIS A 156 7.04 -16.19 -6.88
CA HIS A 156 8.48 -16.02 -6.77
C HIS A 156 9.25 -16.90 -7.77
N LYS A 157 8.89 -18.19 -7.89
CA LYS A 157 9.49 -19.12 -8.86
C LYS A 157 9.32 -18.66 -10.31
N LEU A 158 8.32 -17.85 -10.59
CA LEU A 158 8.05 -17.27 -11.92
C LEU A 158 8.64 -15.86 -12.08
N GLY A 159 9.31 -15.31 -11.04
CA GLY A 159 9.82 -13.94 -11.05
C GLY A 159 8.73 -12.87 -11.01
N GLN A 160 7.51 -13.23 -10.59
CA GLN A 160 6.38 -12.30 -10.48
C GLN A 160 6.24 -11.81 -9.05
N TYR A 161 6.23 -10.48 -8.87
CA TYR A 161 6.16 -9.83 -7.56
C TYR A 161 5.18 -8.67 -7.55
N ALA A 162 5.38 -7.65 -8.40
CA ALA A 162 4.58 -6.45 -8.41
C ALA A 162 3.22 -6.65 -9.10
N LEU A 163 2.19 -5.97 -8.59
CA LEU A 163 0.86 -5.93 -9.18
C LEU A 163 0.68 -4.74 -10.13
N ASN A 164 1.30 -3.61 -9.81
CA ASN A 164 1.30 -2.40 -10.60
C ASN A 164 2.71 -2.03 -11.08
N GLN A 165 2.80 -0.96 -11.83
CA GLN A 165 4.03 -0.35 -12.28
C GLN A 165 4.15 1.06 -11.74
N ARG A 166 5.38 1.60 -11.65
CA ARG A 166 5.62 3.00 -11.34
C ARG A 166 5.24 3.85 -12.55
N HIS A 167 4.38 4.84 -12.31
CA HIS A 167 3.95 5.81 -13.31
C HIS A 167 4.36 7.21 -12.85
N PHE A 168 5.44 7.70 -13.40
CA PHE A 168 5.91 9.05 -13.12
C PHE A 168 4.98 10.09 -13.75
N TYR A 169 4.85 11.27 -13.11
CA TYR A 169 4.01 12.39 -13.55
C TYR A 169 2.49 12.17 -13.44
N GLU A 170 2.06 11.19 -12.66
CA GLU A 170 0.68 11.01 -12.26
C GLU A 170 0.50 11.42 -10.79
N TRP A 171 -0.39 12.37 -10.52
CA TRP A 171 -0.50 13.00 -9.20
C TRP A 171 -1.94 13.30 -8.81
N ILE A 172 -2.17 13.46 -7.49
CA ILE A 172 -3.35 14.07 -6.90
C ILE A 172 -2.90 15.27 -6.07
N GLY A 173 -3.42 16.47 -6.36
CA GLY A 173 -3.08 17.68 -5.63
C GLY A 173 -3.10 18.90 -6.54
N ASN A 174 -2.14 19.82 -6.35
CA ASN A 174 -2.04 21.01 -7.17
C ASN A 174 -1.86 20.66 -8.66
N VAL A 175 -1.02 19.70 -8.97
CA VAL A 175 -1.03 18.93 -10.23
C VAL A 175 -1.92 17.72 -10.01
N ASN A 176 -2.93 17.52 -10.89
CA ASN A 176 -3.96 16.51 -10.66
C ASN A 176 -4.34 15.78 -11.94
N THR A 177 -4.12 14.46 -11.96
CA THR A 177 -4.47 13.61 -13.11
C THR A 177 -5.95 13.71 -13.48
N PHE A 178 -6.84 13.96 -12.50
CA PHE A 178 -8.29 14.09 -12.74
C PHE A 178 -8.70 15.42 -13.37
N ASP A 179 -7.79 16.35 -13.59
CA ASP A 179 -8.01 17.57 -14.38
C ASP A 179 -7.69 17.37 -15.87
N LEU A 180 -7.05 16.25 -16.23
CA LEU A 180 -6.79 15.87 -17.61
C LEU A 180 -8.10 15.49 -18.33
N SER A 181 -8.12 15.66 -19.64
CA SER A 181 -9.24 15.20 -20.49
C SER A 181 -9.47 13.69 -20.38
N VAL A 182 -8.38 12.92 -20.17
CA VAL A 182 -8.37 11.50 -19.87
C VAL A 182 -7.52 11.32 -18.62
N PRO A 183 -8.14 11.06 -17.46
CA PRO A 183 -7.39 10.80 -16.23
C PRO A 183 -6.49 9.59 -16.36
N CYS A 184 -5.25 9.72 -15.90
CA CYS A 184 -4.25 8.64 -15.91
C CYS A 184 -4.19 7.99 -14.53
N TYR A 185 -4.45 6.70 -14.47
CA TYR A 185 -4.32 5.81 -13.30
C TYR A 185 -4.27 4.37 -13.77
N SER A 186 -3.84 3.46 -12.94
CA SER A 186 -3.94 2.03 -13.18
C SER A 186 -4.78 1.33 -12.11
N THR A 187 -5.48 0.28 -12.49
CA THR A 187 -6.29 -0.54 -11.60
C THR A 187 -6.24 -2.00 -12.03
N GLY A 188 -6.48 -2.91 -11.11
CA GLY A 188 -6.55 -4.32 -11.44
C GLY A 188 -7.01 -5.17 -10.28
N ILE A 189 -7.32 -6.44 -10.60
CA ILE A 189 -7.72 -7.47 -9.65
C ILE A 189 -6.83 -8.68 -9.84
N ARG A 190 -6.46 -9.35 -8.74
CA ARG A 190 -5.74 -10.62 -8.75
C ARG A 190 -6.34 -11.60 -7.75
N GLU A 191 -6.38 -12.87 -8.15
CA GLU A 191 -6.61 -13.99 -7.25
C GLU A 191 -5.30 -14.28 -6.49
N LEU A 192 -5.39 -14.38 -5.17
CA LEU A 192 -4.28 -14.79 -4.31
C LEU A 192 -4.08 -16.30 -4.40
N ARG A 193 -2.84 -16.75 -4.44
CA ARG A 193 -2.50 -18.17 -4.55
C ARG A 193 -2.85 -18.93 -3.26
N THR A 194 -3.03 -20.24 -3.37
CA THR A 194 -3.28 -21.12 -2.21
C THR A 194 -2.08 -21.10 -1.26
N GLY A 195 -2.33 -20.92 0.03
CA GLY A 195 -1.32 -20.78 1.07
C GLY A 195 -1.06 -19.33 1.45
N LYS A 196 0.12 -19.07 1.99
CA LYS A 196 0.51 -17.77 2.52
C LYS A 196 0.84 -16.78 1.40
N ASN A 197 0.10 -15.69 1.32
CA ASN A 197 0.37 -14.55 0.46
C ASN A 197 0.71 -13.34 1.34
N ARG A 198 1.85 -12.72 1.14
CA ARG A 198 2.23 -11.48 1.80
C ARG A 198 2.04 -10.30 0.86
N ILE A 199 1.21 -9.38 1.25
CA ILE A 199 0.99 -8.13 0.54
C ILE A 199 1.94 -7.08 1.12
N VAL A 200 2.64 -6.35 0.25
CA VAL A 200 3.58 -5.30 0.65
C VAL A 200 3.37 -4.09 -0.24
N MET A 201 3.06 -2.94 0.37
CA MET A 201 2.96 -1.64 -0.32
C MET A 201 4.12 -0.77 0.15
N VAL A 202 4.74 -0.03 -0.77
CA VAL A 202 5.90 0.82 -0.46
C VAL A 202 5.84 2.15 -1.21
N THR A 203 6.37 3.22 -0.58
CA THR A 203 6.72 4.47 -1.25
C THR A 203 8.10 4.35 -1.91
N ASP A 204 8.46 5.29 -2.76
CA ASP A 204 9.71 5.29 -3.51
C ASP A 204 10.95 5.45 -2.61
N GLY A 205 10.83 6.09 -1.44
CA GLY A 205 11.90 6.18 -0.46
C GLY A 205 12.43 4.83 0.03
N VAL A 206 11.62 3.75 -0.05
CA VAL A 206 12.10 2.38 0.17
C VAL A 206 12.93 1.89 -1.01
N LEU A 207 12.50 2.20 -2.23
CA LEU A 207 13.06 1.66 -3.47
C LEU A 207 14.33 2.38 -3.90
N GLU A 208 14.35 3.71 -3.76
CA GLU A 208 15.39 4.60 -4.31
C GLU A 208 16.51 4.92 -3.32
N CYS A 209 16.45 4.37 -2.12
CA CYS A 209 17.46 4.60 -1.10
C CYS A 209 18.83 4.06 -1.49
N GLY A 210 19.88 4.84 -1.27
CA GLY A 210 21.28 4.45 -1.41
C GLY A 210 21.60 3.85 -2.80
N GLU A 211 22.02 2.59 -2.81
CA GLU A 211 22.34 1.84 -4.03
C GLU A 211 21.09 1.25 -4.72
N ARG A 212 19.90 1.68 -4.35
CA ARG A 212 18.61 1.22 -4.90
C ARG A 212 18.40 -0.30 -4.76
N HIS A 213 18.81 -0.82 -3.61
CA HIS A 213 18.78 -2.26 -3.34
C HIS A 213 17.40 -2.89 -3.57
N TYR A 214 16.33 -2.20 -3.16
CA TYR A 214 14.96 -2.69 -3.28
C TYR A 214 14.24 -2.35 -4.59
N GLU A 215 14.90 -1.66 -5.54
CA GLU A 215 14.41 -1.63 -6.92
C GLU A 215 14.40 -3.01 -7.56
N THR A 216 15.24 -3.93 -7.06
CA THR A 216 15.18 -5.35 -7.40
C THR A 216 14.15 -6.04 -6.49
N PRO A 217 12.96 -6.43 -6.98
CA PRO A 217 11.89 -7.00 -6.15
C PRO A 217 12.29 -8.26 -5.40
N LEU A 218 13.26 -9.03 -5.94
CA LEU A 218 13.82 -10.21 -5.27
C LEU A 218 14.48 -9.87 -3.94
N ASN A 219 15.16 -8.72 -3.82
CA ASN A 219 15.81 -8.31 -2.59
C ASN A 219 14.76 -7.99 -1.51
N LEU A 220 13.71 -7.25 -1.89
CA LEU A 220 12.60 -6.97 -0.99
C LEU A 220 11.85 -8.26 -0.59
N TYR A 221 11.64 -9.18 -1.55
CA TYR A 221 11.05 -10.49 -1.27
C TYR A 221 11.87 -11.26 -0.22
N ASN A 222 13.20 -11.33 -0.39
CA ASN A 222 14.08 -12.06 0.52
C ASN A 222 14.06 -11.47 1.93
N ASP A 223 14.11 -10.13 2.04
CA ASP A 223 14.12 -9.47 3.35
C ASP A 223 12.76 -9.52 4.05
N MET A 224 11.67 -9.42 3.29
CA MET A 224 10.32 -9.53 3.83
C MET A 224 9.91 -10.97 4.20
N ASN A 225 10.55 -12.01 3.62
CA ASN A 225 10.20 -13.42 3.86
C ASN A 225 11.32 -14.20 4.55
N ARG A 226 12.11 -13.56 5.39
CA ARG A 226 13.10 -14.26 6.22
C ARG A 226 12.41 -15.30 7.10
N ASN A 227 13.04 -16.47 7.21
CA ASN A 227 12.49 -17.56 8.03
C ASN A 227 12.49 -17.19 9.51
N ASN A 228 11.42 -17.59 10.22
CA ASN A 228 11.28 -17.48 11.67
C ASN A 228 11.31 -16.05 12.24
N ILE A 229 10.94 -15.05 11.46
CA ILE A 229 10.73 -13.69 11.97
C ILE A 229 9.28 -13.23 11.73
N GLU A 230 8.78 -12.44 12.66
CA GLU A 230 7.44 -11.84 12.56
C GLU A 230 7.39 -10.76 11.50
N LEU A 231 6.18 -10.44 11.02
CA LEU A 231 6.00 -9.43 9.97
C LEU A 231 6.51 -8.04 10.38
N GLU A 232 6.27 -7.66 11.63
CA GLU A 232 6.75 -6.38 12.19
C GLU A 232 8.28 -6.29 12.16
N GLU A 233 8.95 -7.37 12.49
CA GLU A 233 10.41 -7.45 12.45
C GLU A 233 10.94 -7.41 11.01
N SER A 234 10.24 -8.06 10.06
CA SER A 234 10.58 -7.99 8.63
C SER A 234 10.48 -6.55 8.11
N VAL A 235 9.39 -5.84 8.43
CA VAL A 235 9.19 -4.43 8.06
C VAL A 235 10.26 -3.54 8.71
N TYR A 236 10.59 -3.78 9.99
CA TYR A 236 11.64 -3.05 10.68
C TYR A 236 13.00 -3.22 9.99
N HIS A 237 13.39 -4.44 9.63
CA HIS A 237 14.66 -4.72 8.95
C HIS A 237 14.78 -4.02 7.59
N VAL A 238 13.69 -3.97 6.81
CA VAL A 238 13.71 -3.23 5.54
C VAL A 238 13.94 -1.74 5.79
N LEU A 239 13.25 -1.13 6.75
CA LEU A 239 13.44 0.27 7.09
C LEU A 239 14.80 0.54 7.75
N GLU A 240 15.34 -0.41 8.51
CA GLU A 240 16.68 -0.33 9.09
C GLU A 240 17.76 -0.34 7.98
N HIS A 241 17.57 -1.16 6.94
CA HIS A 241 18.42 -1.10 5.75
C HIS A 241 18.36 0.28 5.09
N VAL A 242 17.17 0.85 4.88
CA VAL A 242 17.00 2.22 4.35
C VAL A 242 17.70 3.25 5.22
N HIS A 243 17.59 3.14 6.54
CA HIS A 243 18.28 4.02 7.49
C HIS A 243 19.81 3.94 7.35
N HIS A 244 20.37 2.72 7.27
CA HIS A 244 21.80 2.49 7.15
C HIS A 244 22.37 2.92 5.78
N GLN A 245 21.55 2.95 4.74
CA GLN A 245 21.90 3.48 3.43
C GLN A 245 21.79 5.01 3.35
N PHE A 246 21.60 5.70 4.49
CA PHE A 246 21.41 7.14 4.54
C PHE A 246 20.26 7.65 3.68
N GLY A 247 19.17 6.91 3.61
CA GLY A 247 17.95 7.34 2.91
C GLY A 247 17.50 8.70 3.39
N ARG A 248 17.52 9.69 2.50
CA ARG A 248 17.10 11.06 2.81
C ARG A 248 15.60 11.23 2.76
N ASP A 249 14.97 10.53 1.85
CA ASP A 249 13.53 10.59 1.65
C ASP A 249 12.76 9.82 2.71
N SER A 250 11.49 10.16 2.87
CA SER A 250 10.58 9.39 3.69
C SER A 250 10.33 8.01 3.05
N ALA A 251 10.21 7.01 3.90
CA ALA A 251 9.98 5.64 3.48
C ALA A 251 8.86 5.00 4.30
N THR A 252 7.81 4.59 3.63
CA THR A 252 6.63 3.99 4.25
C THR A 252 6.39 2.60 3.69
N ILE A 253 6.04 1.66 4.57
CA ILE A 253 5.69 0.28 4.24
C ILE A 253 4.37 -0.07 4.90
N ILE A 254 3.42 -0.63 4.13
CA ILE A 254 2.23 -1.28 4.66
C ILE A 254 2.29 -2.75 4.25
N SER A 255 2.11 -3.68 5.19
CA SER A 255 2.16 -5.11 4.88
C SER A 255 1.22 -5.93 5.75
N TRP A 256 0.66 -7.01 5.17
CA TRP A 256 -0.10 -8.03 5.90
C TRP A 256 -0.01 -9.38 5.21
N ASP A 257 -0.28 -10.43 5.97
CA ASP A 257 -0.30 -11.80 5.49
C ASP A 257 -1.75 -12.28 5.30
N VAL A 258 -2.00 -13.01 4.22
CA VAL A 258 -3.27 -13.65 3.90
C VAL A 258 -3.05 -15.14 3.69
N GLU A 259 -3.67 -15.96 4.52
CA GLU A 259 -3.68 -17.43 4.35
C GLU A 259 -4.88 -17.82 3.50
N ASN A 260 -4.67 -18.06 2.19
CA ASN A 260 -5.71 -18.52 1.30
C ASN A 260 -5.82 -20.05 1.36
N LYS A 261 -6.95 -20.54 1.88
CA LYS A 261 -7.28 -21.98 1.98
C LYS A 261 -8.06 -22.50 0.77
N MET A 262 -8.46 -21.61 -0.15
CA MET A 262 -9.21 -21.98 -1.34
C MET A 262 -8.30 -22.52 -2.42
N SER A 263 -8.79 -23.44 -3.24
CA SER A 263 -8.13 -23.81 -4.49
C SER A 263 -8.10 -22.62 -5.44
N THR A 264 -7.03 -22.47 -6.19
CA THR A 264 -6.82 -21.37 -7.13
C THR A 264 -6.75 -21.87 -8.56
N THR A 265 -6.89 -20.95 -9.52
CA THR A 265 -6.84 -21.26 -10.95
C THR A 265 -5.46 -21.79 -11.36
N TYR A 266 -5.46 -22.93 -12.08
CA TYR A 266 -4.27 -23.52 -12.69
C TYR A 266 -4.48 -23.68 -14.21
N PRO A 267 -3.40 -23.76 -15.02
CA PRO A 267 -3.50 -24.13 -16.42
C PRO A 267 -4.11 -25.51 -16.61
N SER A 268 -4.79 -25.73 -17.74
CA SER A 268 -5.49 -26.99 -18.03
C SER A 268 -4.58 -28.21 -18.17
N ASP A 269 -3.29 -28.02 -18.38
CA ASP A 269 -2.25 -29.05 -18.46
C ASP A 269 -1.60 -29.38 -17.11
N GLN A 270 -1.97 -28.66 -16.05
CA GLN A 270 -1.55 -28.96 -14.67
C GLN A 270 -2.76 -29.52 -13.91
N PRO A 271 -2.77 -30.82 -13.59
CA PRO A 271 -3.83 -31.38 -12.78
C PRO A 271 -3.86 -30.70 -11.40
N GLU A 272 -5.06 -30.39 -10.92
CA GLU A 272 -5.27 -29.91 -9.55
C GLU A 272 -4.48 -30.81 -8.59
N LYS A 273 -3.62 -30.22 -7.75
CA LYS A 273 -3.03 -30.97 -6.67
C LYS A 273 -4.16 -31.37 -5.73
N ILE A 274 -4.64 -32.61 -5.86
CA ILE A 274 -5.59 -33.20 -4.94
C ILE A 274 -4.97 -33.05 -3.55
N GLN A 275 -5.52 -32.16 -2.75
CA GLN A 275 -5.14 -32.04 -1.34
C GLN A 275 -5.54 -33.36 -0.68
N THR A 276 -4.56 -34.22 -0.49
CA THR A 276 -4.73 -35.38 0.38
C THR A 276 -4.87 -34.83 1.79
N ILE A 277 -6.12 -34.63 2.22
CA ILE A 277 -6.44 -34.40 3.63
C ILE A 277 -5.98 -35.66 4.36
N ARG A 278 -4.92 -35.55 5.14
CA ARG A 278 -4.53 -36.52 6.15
C ARG A 278 -4.70 -35.91 7.52
#